data_285c5401d9c2d30dffed047239c259e9
#
_entry.id   285c5401d9c2d30dffed047239c259e9
#
_cell.length_a   1.000
_cell.length_b   1.000
_cell.length_c   1.000
_cell.angle_alpha   90.00
_cell.angle_beta   90.00
_cell.angle_gamma   90.00
#
_symmetry.space_group_name_H-M   'P 1'
#
loop_
_entity.id
_entity.type
_entity.pdbx_description
1 polymer ?
#
loop_
_entity_poly.entity_id
_entity_poly.type
_entity_poly.pdbx_seq_one_letter_code
_entity_poly.pdbx_strand_id
1 'polypeptide(L)'
;MGRPTLDSKGQEVIDFYFNASGVLHYKKNRSVINPPTIIREVGSTKSGTTELSNILGVNDSFGYPKPSALIQFLVSLKSKPSFILDFFAGSGTTLQATMQLNAEDGGHRTCILCTNNENGICENVTYERNKQVINGYTKPNGEEVAGLTDNNLRYFRSELLPSDPTIKNMKELVKAATGLLCIRNDVYTEASFGGRKLNANIARYFEHGDKRMLVVYNEQAIPFIAKIIASMPGEDKIKVYVFAYGSDPYEADFVEVKDRVTLCALPDAIYNAYKKVLPKRKPKFSSDELVEEITIEEEAETAPGGTLDFNNGYEQKGGDQ
;
A
#
# COMPACT_ATOMS: atom_id res chain seq x y z
N MET A 1 -17.37 47.63 -6.24
CA MET A 1 -16.09 46.88 -6.22
C MET A 1 -15.39 47.14 -7.55
N GLY A 2 -14.14 47.65 -7.52
CA GLY A 2 -13.35 47.91 -8.74
C GLY A 2 -13.02 46.58 -9.45
N ARG A 3 -12.86 46.66 -10.79
CA ARG A 3 -12.41 45.50 -11.57
C ARG A 3 -10.98 45.16 -11.17
N PRO A 4 -10.60 43.86 -11.01
CA PRO A 4 -9.24 43.46 -10.69
C PRO A 4 -8.31 43.92 -11.83
N THR A 5 -7.12 44.43 -11.48
CA THR A 5 -6.09 44.75 -12.44
C THR A 5 -5.41 43.47 -12.88
N LEU A 6 -5.38 43.19 -14.17
CA LEU A 6 -4.78 41.98 -14.74
C LEU A 6 -3.47 42.32 -15.45
N ASP A 7 -2.48 41.44 -15.37
CA ASP A 7 -1.24 41.53 -16.16
C ASP A 7 -1.48 41.11 -17.63
N SER A 8 -0.45 41.19 -18.45
CA SER A 8 -0.48 40.81 -19.87
C SER A 8 -0.83 39.33 -20.13
N LYS A 9 -0.82 38.48 -19.08
CA LYS A 9 -1.18 37.08 -19.13
C LYS A 9 -2.52 36.78 -18.46
N GLY A 10 -3.28 37.81 -18.09
CA GLY A 10 -4.60 37.69 -17.45
C GLY A 10 -4.54 37.31 -15.97
N GLN A 11 -3.39 37.48 -15.30
CA GLN A 11 -3.23 37.18 -13.87
C GLN A 11 -3.49 38.43 -13.03
N GLU A 12 -4.19 38.26 -11.92
CA GLU A 12 -4.54 39.34 -11.01
C GLU A 12 -3.30 39.94 -10.37
N VAL A 13 -3.16 41.28 -10.48
CA VAL A 13 -2.11 42.06 -9.80
C VAL A 13 -2.63 42.46 -8.43
N ILE A 14 -1.85 42.05 -7.38
CA ILE A 14 -2.23 42.28 -6.00
C ILE A 14 -1.75 43.62 -5.50
N ASP A 15 -0.55 44.04 -5.93
CA ASP A 15 0.13 45.23 -5.40
C ASP A 15 1.16 45.78 -6.41
N PHE A 16 1.51 47.05 -6.28
CA PHE A 16 2.55 47.71 -7.05
C PHE A 16 3.60 48.28 -6.09
N TYR A 17 4.89 48.15 -6.42
CA TYR A 17 5.98 48.73 -5.64
C TYR A 17 7.13 49.14 -6.52
N PHE A 18 7.93 50.10 -6.02
CA PHE A 18 9.16 50.53 -6.68
C PHE A 18 10.32 49.73 -6.08
N ASN A 19 11.23 49.21 -6.92
CA ASN A 19 12.48 48.62 -6.47
C ASN A 19 13.46 49.68 -6.05
N ALA A 20 14.65 49.27 -5.52
CA ALA A 20 15.69 50.20 -5.09
C ALA A 20 16.24 51.11 -6.20
N SER A 21 16.03 50.75 -7.46
CA SER A 21 16.42 51.55 -8.65
C SER A 21 15.29 52.44 -9.17
N GLY A 22 14.17 52.57 -8.46
CA GLY A 22 13.04 53.40 -8.84
C GLY A 22 12.17 52.81 -9.96
N VAL A 23 12.34 51.55 -10.31
CA VAL A 23 11.54 50.90 -11.35
C VAL A 23 10.26 50.29 -10.72
N LEU A 24 9.10 50.60 -11.37
CA LEU A 24 7.81 50.05 -10.92
C LEU A 24 7.74 48.56 -11.19
N HIS A 25 7.43 47.82 -10.15
CA HIS A 25 7.14 46.39 -10.19
C HIS A 25 5.74 46.12 -9.64
N TYR A 26 5.19 44.94 -9.95
CA TYR A 26 3.93 44.51 -9.37
C TYR A 26 4.03 43.11 -8.74
N LYS A 27 3.27 42.93 -7.69
CA LYS A 27 3.04 41.61 -7.08
C LYS A 27 1.80 40.97 -7.72
N LYS A 28 1.86 39.71 -7.97
CA LYS A 28 0.72 38.90 -8.40
C LYS A 28 0.63 37.61 -7.60
N ASN A 29 -0.56 37.03 -7.59
CA ASN A 29 -0.69 35.67 -7.05
C ASN A 29 0.32 34.75 -7.74
N ARG A 30 1.04 33.97 -6.96
CA ARG A 30 2.06 33.06 -7.50
C ARG A 30 1.42 32.20 -8.57
N SER A 31 1.80 32.41 -9.80
CA SER A 31 1.57 31.46 -10.86
C SER A 31 2.42 30.20 -10.61
N VAL A 32 1.99 29.08 -11.13
CA VAL A 32 2.81 27.86 -11.15
C VAL A 32 4.17 28.19 -11.77
N ILE A 33 5.24 28.07 -10.98
CA ILE A 33 6.62 28.28 -11.43
C ILE A 33 7.14 26.92 -11.84
N ASN A 34 7.69 26.81 -13.05
CA ASN A 34 8.38 25.61 -13.47
C ASN A 34 9.56 25.33 -12.51
N PRO A 35 9.79 24.07 -12.11
CA PRO A 35 10.91 23.75 -11.27
C PRO A 35 12.23 24.12 -11.98
N PRO A 36 13.26 24.55 -11.24
CA PRO A 36 14.56 24.87 -11.82
C PRO A 36 15.22 23.63 -12.43
N THR A 37 15.95 23.79 -13.51
CA THR A 37 16.74 22.70 -14.12
C THR A 37 17.95 22.32 -13.29
N ILE A 38 18.42 23.20 -12.40
CA ILE A 38 19.48 22.95 -11.43
C ILE A 38 18.85 23.04 -10.04
N ILE A 39 18.77 21.90 -9.36
CA ILE A 39 18.24 21.81 -7.99
C ILE A 39 19.39 22.13 -7.02
N ARG A 40 19.18 23.08 -6.11
CA ARG A 40 20.14 23.50 -5.10
C ARG A 40 19.50 23.38 -3.71
N GLU A 41 20.34 23.33 -2.66
CA GLU A 41 19.90 23.36 -1.25
C GLU A 41 19.04 22.17 -0.80
N VAL A 42 19.13 21.04 -1.51
CA VAL A 42 18.41 19.79 -1.21
C VAL A 42 19.31 18.72 -0.57
N GLY A 43 20.45 19.15 -0.02
CA GLY A 43 21.43 18.26 0.60
C GLY A 43 22.40 17.60 -0.39
N SER A 44 23.27 16.77 0.15
CA SER A 44 24.30 16.02 -0.57
C SER A 44 24.29 14.54 -0.15
N THR A 45 25.08 13.70 -0.81
CA THR A 45 25.27 12.31 -0.36
C THR A 45 25.78 12.23 1.08
N LYS A 46 26.66 13.17 1.49
CA LYS A 46 27.15 13.24 2.88
C LYS A 46 25.99 13.52 3.86
N SER A 47 25.09 14.44 3.54
CA SER A 47 23.92 14.70 4.40
C SER A 47 22.98 13.49 4.44
N GLY A 48 22.81 12.77 3.34
CA GLY A 48 22.05 11.52 3.31
C GLY A 48 22.67 10.43 4.19
N THR A 49 24.00 10.29 4.18
CA THR A 49 24.72 9.35 5.08
C THR A 49 24.54 9.73 6.54
N THR A 50 24.72 11.02 6.88
CA THR A 50 24.52 11.51 8.26
C THR A 50 23.07 11.28 8.72
N GLU A 51 22.08 11.55 7.85
CA GLU A 51 20.66 11.32 8.14
C GLU A 51 20.38 9.84 8.44
N LEU A 52 20.86 8.92 7.59
CA LEU A 52 20.69 7.50 7.78
C LEU A 52 21.36 7.00 9.06
N SER A 53 22.59 7.43 9.32
CA SER A 53 23.32 7.07 10.55
C SER A 53 22.61 7.58 11.81
N ASN A 54 22.01 8.77 11.76
CA ASN A 54 21.23 9.30 12.87
C ASN A 54 19.96 8.47 13.13
N ILE A 55 19.30 7.97 12.08
CA ILE A 55 18.07 7.17 12.20
C ILE A 55 18.40 5.77 12.73
N LEU A 56 19.41 5.11 12.17
CA LEU A 56 19.73 3.72 12.53
C LEU A 56 20.66 3.60 13.74
N GLY A 57 21.26 4.69 14.20
CA GLY A 57 22.23 4.69 15.31
C GLY A 57 23.57 4.02 14.96
N VAL A 58 23.80 3.68 13.71
CA VAL A 58 25.00 2.98 13.23
C VAL A 58 25.58 3.67 12.00
N ASN A 59 26.91 3.66 11.88
CA ASN A 59 27.61 4.20 10.71
C ASN A 59 27.75 3.13 9.63
N ASP A 60 27.90 3.57 8.39
CA ASP A 60 28.21 2.73 7.22
C ASP A 60 27.22 1.60 6.92
N SER A 61 25.97 1.76 7.36
CA SER A 61 24.89 0.79 7.09
C SER A 61 24.53 0.69 5.59
N PHE A 62 24.84 1.72 4.81
CA PHE A 62 24.59 1.77 3.37
C PHE A 62 25.47 2.82 2.67
N GLY A 63 26.08 2.42 1.54
CA GLY A 63 26.88 3.33 0.73
C GLY A 63 26.02 4.31 -0.06
N TYR A 64 26.27 5.60 0.07
CA TYR A 64 25.67 6.66 -0.75
C TYR A 64 24.14 6.81 -0.68
N PRO A 65 23.51 6.86 0.49
CA PRO A 65 22.09 7.15 0.59
C PRO A 65 21.78 8.54 0.03
N LYS A 66 20.63 8.67 -0.63
CA LYS A 66 20.19 9.98 -1.12
C LYS A 66 19.68 10.82 0.06
N PRO A 67 19.84 12.15 0.06
CA PRO A 67 19.23 13.02 1.06
C PRO A 67 17.71 13.03 0.88
N SER A 68 16.95 12.93 1.99
CA SER A 68 15.49 12.95 1.95
C SER A 68 14.93 14.23 1.34
N ALA A 69 15.55 15.38 1.60
CA ALA A 69 15.14 16.67 1.05
C ALA A 69 15.13 16.72 -0.49
N LEU A 70 16.09 16.05 -1.15
CA LEU A 70 16.06 15.92 -2.62
C LEU A 70 14.84 15.15 -3.10
N ILE A 71 14.54 14.03 -2.45
CA ILE A 71 13.41 13.18 -2.84
C ILE A 71 12.09 13.88 -2.51
N GLN A 72 11.98 14.57 -1.36
CA GLN A 72 10.82 15.41 -1.04
C GLN A 72 10.55 16.45 -2.13
N PHE A 73 11.59 17.17 -2.55
CA PHE A 73 11.47 18.12 -3.65
C PHE A 73 10.93 17.48 -4.92
N LEU A 74 11.48 16.33 -5.33
CA LEU A 74 11.02 15.63 -6.54
C LEU A 74 9.56 15.14 -6.42
N VAL A 75 9.20 14.58 -5.27
CA VAL A 75 7.84 14.10 -5.00
C VAL A 75 6.84 15.26 -4.92
N SER A 76 7.25 16.43 -4.39
CA SER A 76 6.39 17.61 -4.31
C SER A 76 5.96 18.19 -5.66
N LEU A 77 6.68 17.84 -6.74
CA LEU A 77 6.31 18.25 -8.10
C LEU A 77 5.05 17.55 -8.64
N LYS A 78 4.56 16.54 -7.94
CA LYS A 78 3.33 15.82 -8.29
C LYS A 78 2.16 16.25 -7.41
N SER A 79 0.96 16.19 -8.01
CA SER A 79 -0.30 16.47 -7.31
C SER A 79 -0.57 15.46 -6.20
N LYS A 80 -1.41 15.85 -5.26
CA LYS A 80 -1.96 14.99 -4.19
C LYS A 80 -3.41 14.59 -4.54
N PRO A 81 -3.81 13.34 -4.29
CA PRO A 81 -3.00 12.17 -3.92
C PRO A 81 -2.18 11.64 -5.09
N SER A 82 -1.12 10.87 -4.83
CA SER A 82 -0.33 10.20 -5.87
C SER A 82 0.29 8.91 -5.34
N PHE A 83 0.61 7.99 -6.28
CA PHE A 83 1.38 6.79 -6.00
C PHE A 83 2.82 7.01 -6.43
N ILE A 84 3.75 6.72 -5.52
CA ILE A 84 5.19 6.77 -5.76
C ILE A 84 5.69 5.32 -5.81
N LEU A 85 6.38 4.97 -6.88
CA LEU A 85 6.96 3.64 -7.06
C LEU A 85 8.46 3.77 -7.25
N ASP A 86 9.22 3.10 -6.38
CA ASP A 86 10.68 3.06 -6.41
C ASP A 86 11.14 1.60 -6.52
N PHE A 87 11.65 1.21 -7.69
CA PHE A 87 12.12 -0.16 -7.96
C PHE A 87 13.49 -0.48 -7.39
N PHE A 88 14.23 0.51 -6.94
CA PHE A 88 15.59 0.36 -6.41
C PHE A 88 15.73 1.12 -5.10
N ALA A 89 14.88 0.75 -4.13
CA ALA A 89 14.69 1.49 -2.88
C ALA A 89 15.99 1.78 -2.09
N GLY A 90 17.02 0.96 -2.27
CA GLY A 90 18.31 1.13 -1.59
C GLY A 90 18.11 1.26 -0.07
N SER A 91 18.45 2.41 0.48
CA SER A 91 18.26 2.69 1.91
C SER A 91 16.84 3.13 2.30
N GLY A 92 15.85 3.11 1.39
CA GLY A 92 14.46 3.47 1.69
C GLY A 92 14.17 4.97 1.84
N THR A 93 15.02 5.82 1.29
CA THR A 93 14.88 7.30 1.39
C THR A 93 13.54 7.78 0.80
N THR A 94 13.07 7.15 -0.27
CA THR A 94 11.85 7.57 -0.97
C THR A 94 10.61 7.46 -0.09
N LEU A 95 10.49 6.41 0.73
CA LEU A 95 9.36 6.26 1.64
C LEU A 95 9.44 7.28 2.78
N GLN A 96 10.61 7.45 3.41
CA GLN A 96 10.79 8.48 4.43
C GLN A 96 10.42 9.87 3.89
N ALA A 97 10.94 10.26 2.73
CA ALA A 97 10.64 11.53 2.11
C ALA A 97 9.14 11.72 1.82
N THR A 98 8.46 10.65 1.40
CA THR A 98 7.01 10.65 1.16
C THR A 98 6.23 10.88 2.44
N MET A 99 6.58 10.19 3.53
CA MET A 99 5.94 10.34 4.85
C MET A 99 6.15 11.75 5.41
N GLN A 100 7.38 12.26 5.34
CA GLN A 100 7.70 13.63 5.77
C GLN A 100 6.89 14.66 4.99
N LEU A 101 6.83 14.54 3.67
CA LEU A 101 6.07 15.46 2.84
C LEU A 101 4.55 15.38 3.10
N ASN A 102 4.00 14.19 3.36
CA ASN A 102 2.61 14.04 3.76
C ASN A 102 2.32 14.75 5.10
N ALA A 103 3.23 14.63 6.07
CA ALA A 103 3.10 15.32 7.36
C ALA A 103 3.18 16.86 7.21
N GLU A 104 4.05 17.36 6.34
CA GLU A 104 4.25 18.80 6.11
C GLU A 104 3.07 19.45 5.39
N ASP A 105 2.49 18.77 4.40
CA ASP A 105 1.52 19.37 3.49
C ASP A 105 0.10 18.78 3.57
N GLY A 106 -0.15 17.86 4.54
CA GLY A 106 -1.42 17.16 4.71
C GLY A 106 -1.79 16.26 3.52
N GLY A 107 -0.79 15.79 2.76
CA GLY A 107 -0.99 14.92 1.61
C GLY A 107 -1.24 13.47 1.99
N HIS A 108 -1.84 12.72 1.05
CA HIS A 108 -2.10 11.28 1.20
C HIS A 108 -1.44 10.51 0.05
N ARG A 109 -0.11 10.63 -0.05
CA ARG A 109 0.68 9.89 -1.03
C ARG A 109 0.96 8.48 -0.52
N THR A 110 0.85 7.50 -1.40
CA THR A 110 1.21 6.12 -1.12
C THR A 110 2.54 5.80 -1.80
N CYS A 111 3.46 5.18 -1.09
CA CYS A 111 4.77 4.79 -1.62
C CYS A 111 4.92 3.27 -1.63
N ILE A 112 5.38 2.73 -2.75
CA ILE A 112 5.73 1.32 -2.91
C ILE A 112 7.22 1.24 -3.21
N LEU A 113 7.95 0.56 -2.35
CA LEU A 113 9.38 0.30 -2.51
C LEU A 113 9.60 -1.15 -2.98
N CYS A 114 10.43 -1.32 -3.99
CA CYS A 114 10.91 -2.64 -4.40
C CYS A 114 12.43 -2.66 -4.26
N THR A 115 12.97 -3.70 -3.64
CA THR A 115 14.41 -3.93 -3.54
C THR A 115 14.68 -5.41 -3.39
N ASN A 116 15.90 -5.84 -3.74
CA ASN A 116 16.39 -7.15 -3.34
C ASN A 116 16.78 -7.12 -1.85
N ASN A 117 17.08 -8.28 -1.29
CA ASN A 117 17.61 -8.36 0.09
C ASN A 117 19.09 -8.77 0.08
N GLU A 118 19.85 -8.37 -0.93
CA GLU A 118 21.29 -8.63 -1.00
C GLU A 118 21.98 -7.99 0.21
N ASN A 119 22.79 -8.77 0.90
CA ASN A 119 23.45 -8.40 2.16
C ASN A 119 22.46 -7.91 3.25
N GLY A 120 21.21 -8.33 3.22
CA GLY A 120 20.19 -7.92 4.19
C GLY A 120 19.73 -6.46 4.05
N ILE A 121 19.96 -5.82 2.93
CA ILE A 121 19.64 -4.39 2.73
C ILE A 121 18.17 -4.06 2.96
N CYS A 122 17.26 -4.94 2.50
CA CYS A 122 15.83 -4.71 2.66
C CYS A 122 15.43 -4.73 4.13
N GLU A 123 15.84 -5.74 4.85
CA GLU A 123 15.44 -5.98 6.24
C GLU A 123 16.19 -5.07 7.22
N ASN A 124 17.52 -4.99 7.07
CA ASN A 124 18.38 -4.32 8.06
C ASN A 124 18.52 -2.80 7.82
N VAL A 125 18.24 -2.32 6.62
CA VAL A 125 18.39 -0.90 6.28
C VAL A 125 17.06 -0.27 5.84
N THR A 126 16.48 -0.74 4.73
CA THR A 126 15.27 -0.13 4.15
C THR A 126 14.09 -0.18 5.11
N TYR A 127 13.81 -1.36 5.68
CA TYR A 127 12.71 -1.57 6.60
C TYR A 127 12.97 -0.86 7.93
N GLU A 128 14.11 -1.08 8.56
CA GLU A 128 14.43 -0.48 9.87
C GLU A 128 14.47 1.05 9.81
N ARG A 129 15.04 1.66 8.77
CA ARG A 129 14.97 3.12 8.58
C ARG A 129 13.55 3.63 8.66
N ASN A 130 12.66 3.06 7.87
CA ASN A 130 11.27 3.55 7.77
C ASN A 130 10.46 3.24 9.03
N LYS A 131 10.71 2.10 9.67
CA LYS A 131 10.12 1.75 10.98
C LYS A 131 10.53 2.76 12.05
N GLN A 132 11.82 3.12 12.12
CA GLN A 132 12.31 4.14 13.05
C GLN A 132 11.68 5.51 12.78
N VAL A 133 11.56 5.92 11.53
CA VAL A 133 10.92 7.18 11.16
C VAL A 133 9.44 7.23 11.59
N ILE A 134 8.72 6.10 11.50
CA ILE A 134 7.32 6.01 11.94
C ILE A 134 7.22 6.07 13.47
N ASN A 135 8.09 5.33 14.17
CA ASN A 135 7.98 5.19 15.63
C ASN A 135 8.67 6.32 16.41
N GLY A 136 9.53 7.08 15.77
CA GLY A 136 10.49 7.99 16.41
C GLY A 136 11.78 7.26 16.77
N TYR A 137 12.85 8.03 16.94
CA TYR A 137 14.19 7.52 17.24
C TYR A 137 15.01 8.53 18.02
N THR A 138 16.06 8.04 18.68
CA THR A 138 17.03 8.88 19.39
C THR A 138 18.30 8.94 18.56
N LYS A 139 18.75 10.15 18.19
CA LYS A 139 20.01 10.35 17.48
C LYS A 139 21.22 9.98 18.38
N PRO A 140 22.39 9.68 17.83
CA PRO A 140 23.59 9.38 18.60
C PRO A 140 24.01 10.47 19.61
N ASN A 141 23.62 11.72 19.39
CA ASN A 141 23.87 12.84 20.30
C ASN A 141 22.85 12.93 21.46
N GLY A 142 21.90 11.99 21.57
CA GLY A 142 20.86 11.96 22.61
C GLY A 142 19.62 12.80 22.29
N GLU A 143 19.52 13.41 21.11
CA GLU A 143 18.33 14.16 20.68
C GLU A 143 17.22 13.19 20.24
N GLU A 144 16.04 13.34 20.82
CA GLU A 144 14.86 12.57 20.45
C GLU A 144 14.16 13.18 19.22
N VAL A 145 13.80 12.34 18.27
CA VAL A 145 13.03 12.70 17.07
C VAL A 145 11.66 12.02 17.15
N ALA A 146 10.61 12.83 17.16
CA ALA A 146 9.24 12.32 17.20
C ALA A 146 8.92 11.50 15.94
N GLY A 147 8.12 10.45 16.09
CA GLY A 147 7.69 9.58 15.01
C GLY A 147 6.60 10.20 14.14
N LEU A 148 6.53 9.75 12.90
CA LEU A 148 5.47 10.06 11.95
C LEU A 148 4.36 8.99 12.07
N THR A 149 3.64 8.99 13.20
CA THR A 149 2.74 7.92 13.63
C THR A 149 1.50 7.74 12.77
N ASP A 150 1.09 8.74 11.99
CA ASP A 150 -0.04 8.64 11.05
C ASP A 150 0.29 7.86 9.76
N ASN A 151 1.36 7.08 9.80
CA ASN A 151 1.82 6.25 8.70
C ASN A 151 1.81 4.77 9.07
N ASN A 152 1.73 3.90 8.08
CA ASN A 152 1.92 2.47 8.24
C ASN A 152 3.03 1.95 7.33
N LEU A 153 3.64 0.85 7.71
CA LEU A 153 4.65 0.14 6.92
C LEU A 153 4.23 -1.31 6.76
N ARG A 154 4.10 -1.76 5.51
CA ARG A 154 3.79 -3.15 5.18
C ARG A 154 4.95 -3.76 4.42
N TYR A 155 5.41 -4.91 4.89
CA TYR A 155 6.48 -5.67 4.26
C TYR A 155 5.89 -6.86 3.48
N PHE A 156 6.33 -7.02 2.25
CA PHE A 156 5.96 -8.14 1.40
C PHE A 156 7.21 -8.80 0.84
N ARG A 157 7.19 -10.11 0.76
CA ARG A 157 8.23 -10.89 0.11
C ARG A 157 7.68 -11.51 -1.17
N SER A 158 8.42 -11.36 -2.27
CA SER A 158 8.08 -12.03 -3.53
C SER A 158 8.65 -13.46 -3.53
N GLU A 159 7.85 -14.40 -4.02
CA GLU A 159 8.22 -15.81 -4.16
C GLU A 159 7.91 -16.28 -5.58
N LEU A 160 8.71 -17.21 -6.07
CA LEU A 160 8.43 -17.91 -7.31
C LEU A 160 7.46 -19.06 -7.02
N LEU A 161 6.33 -19.05 -7.72
CA LEU A 161 5.33 -20.11 -7.62
C LEU A 161 5.48 -21.06 -8.82
N PRO A 162 5.34 -22.38 -8.59
CA PRO A 162 5.31 -23.36 -9.68
C PRO A 162 4.15 -23.09 -10.64
N SER A 163 4.36 -23.31 -11.94
CA SER A 163 3.34 -23.07 -12.98
C SER A 163 2.58 -24.32 -13.43
N ASP A 164 2.84 -25.48 -12.81
CA ASP A 164 2.15 -26.71 -13.16
C ASP A 164 0.67 -26.65 -12.78
N PRO A 165 -0.24 -27.17 -13.61
CA PRO A 165 -1.69 -27.09 -13.39
C PRO A 165 -2.17 -28.11 -12.33
N THR A 166 -1.90 -27.80 -11.06
CA THR A 166 -2.29 -28.60 -9.89
C THR A 166 -3.18 -27.81 -8.94
N ILE A 167 -4.02 -28.49 -8.16
CA ILE A 167 -4.84 -27.85 -7.13
C ILE A 167 -3.96 -27.12 -6.10
N LYS A 168 -2.81 -27.70 -5.73
CA LYS A 168 -1.87 -27.10 -4.79
C LYS A 168 -1.34 -25.76 -5.32
N ASN A 169 -0.76 -25.74 -6.52
CA ASN A 169 -0.19 -24.54 -7.12
C ASN A 169 -1.26 -23.47 -7.39
N MET A 170 -2.47 -23.87 -7.77
CA MET A 170 -3.60 -22.97 -7.90
C MET A 170 -3.93 -22.29 -6.56
N LYS A 171 -4.01 -23.04 -5.46
CA LYS A 171 -4.30 -22.49 -4.12
C LYS A 171 -3.18 -21.53 -3.67
N GLU A 172 -1.92 -21.88 -3.87
CA GLU A 172 -0.78 -21.03 -3.55
C GLU A 172 -0.81 -19.72 -4.35
N LEU A 173 -1.09 -19.81 -5.66
CA LEU A 173 -1.20 -18.63 -6.51
C LEU A 173 -2.35 -17.70 -6.09
N VAL A 174 -3.55 -18.21 -5.85
CA VAL A 174 -4.69 -17.36 -5.47
C VAL A 174 -4.44 -16.72 -4.10
N LYS A 175 -3.78 -17.41 -3.16
CA LYS A 175 -3.38 -16.84 -1.87
C LYS A 175 -2.39 -15.68 -2.05
N ALA A 176 -1.33 -15.86 -2.84
CA ALA A 176 -0.35 -14.81 -3.13
C ALA A 176 -1.00 -13.65 -3.90
N ALA A 177 -1.82 -13.94 -4.91
CA ALA A 177 -2.52 -12.94 -5.70
C ALA A 177 -3.52 -12.11 -4.85
N THR A 178 -4.12 -12.70 -3.82
CA THR A 178 -4.97 -11.97 -2.87
C THR A 178 -4.21 -10.85 -2.18
N GLY A 179 -2.95 -11.08 -1.79
CA GLY A 179 -2.07 -10.03 -1.25
C GLY A 179 -1.89 -8.86 -2.22
N LEU A 180 -1.72 -9.14 -3.53
CA LEU A 180 -1.63 -8.10 -4.56
C LEU A 180 -2.95 -7.35 -4.74
N LEU A 181 -4.10 -8.03 -4.63
CA LEU A 181 -5.42 -7.38 -4.64
C LEU A 181 -5.63 -6.51 -3.40
N CYS A 182 -5.14 -6.92 -2.23
CA CYS A 182 -5.14 -6.09 -1.02
C CYS A 182 -4.32 -4.81 -1.21
N ILE A 183 -3.12 -4.90 -1.80
CA ILE A 183 -2.29 -3.73 -2.12
C ILE A 183 -3.03 -2.79 -3.08
N ARG A 184 -3.63 -3.33 -4.15
CA ARG A 184 -4.35 -2.56 -5.17
C ARG A 184 -5.55 -1.80 -4.60
N ASN A 185 -6.25 -2.39 -3.64
CA ASN A 185 -7.48 -1.83 -3.06
C ASN A 185 -7.23 -1.10 -1.75
N ASP A 186 -6.01 -1.14 -1.22
CA ASP A 186 -5.62 -0.59 0.08
C ASP A 186 -6.56 -1.08 1.19
N VAL A 187 -6.79 -2.40 1.24
CA VAL A 187 -7.61 -3.07 2.25
C VAL A 187 -6.96 -4.39 2.63
N TYR A 188 -6.60 -4.56 3.90
CA TYR A 188 -5.71 -5.65 4.33
C TYR A 188 -6.24 -6.46 5.51
N THR A 189 -7.18 -5.91 6.27
CA THR A 189 -7.70 -6.57 7.47
C THR A 189 -8.77 -7.57 7.07
N GLU A 190 -8.52 -8.85 7.32
CA GLU A 190 -9.53 -9.88 7.13
C GLU A 190 -10.61 -9.75 8.20
N ALA A 191 -11.87 -9.83 7.81
CA ALA A 191 -13.01 -9.56 8.65
C ALA A 191 -14.11 -10.63 8.50
N SER A 192 -15.06 -10.64 9.42
CA SER A 192 -16.24 -11.49 9.34
C SER A 192 -17.16 -11.02 8.21
N PHE A 193 -17.65 -11.95 7.42
CA PHE A 193 -18.57 -11.70 6.32
C PHE A 193 -20.01 -12.00 6.75
N GLY A 194 -20.82 -10.96 6.96
CA GLY A 194 -22.17 -11.11 7.49
C GLY A 194 -22.17 -11.75 8.89
N GLY A 195 -21.20 -11.43 9.74
CA GLY A 195 -21.06 -11.99 11.08
C GLY A 195 -20.52 -13.42 11.12
N ARG A 196 -20.02 -13.95 10.00
CA ARG A 196 -19.51 -15.33 9.89
C ARG A 196 -18.08 -15.33 9.37
N LYS A 197 -17.29 -16.30 9.78
CA LYS A 197 -15.95 -16.53 9.23
C LYS A 197 -16.06 -17.38 7.96
N LEU A 198 -15.54 -16.88 6.84
CA LEU A 198 -15.50 -17.62 5.59
C LEU A 198 -14.36 -18.64 5.61
N ASN A 199 -14.59 -19.80 4.97
CA ASN A 199 -13.53 -20.74 4.69
C ASN A 199 -12.52 -20.13 3.72
N ALA A 200 -11.30 -19.93 4.18
CA ALA A 200 -10.23 -19.26 3.45
C ALA A 200 -9.80 -19.98 2.15
N ASN A 201 -10.21 -21.24 1.94
CA ASN A 201 -10.02 -21.96 0.68
C ASN A 201 -11.11 -21.68 -0.36
N ILE A 202 -12.24 -21.07 0.03
CA ILE A 202 -13.40 -20.81 -0.81
C ILE A 202 -13.54 -19.33 -1.11
N ALA A 203 -13.45 -18.49 -0.08
CA ALA A 203 -13.48 -17.03 -0.21
C ALA A 203 -12.82 -16.35 0.99
N ARG A 204 -12.38 -15.11 0.81
CA ARG A 204 -11.87 -14.26 1.90
C ARG A 204 -12.46 -12.86 1.77
N TYR A 205 -12.83 -12.28 2.90
CA TYR A 205 -13.40 -10.95 2.98
C TYR A 205 -12.48 -10.02 3.78
N PHE A 206 -12.29 -8.81 3.27
CA PHE A 206 -11.41 -7.80 3.85
C PHE A 206 -12.16 -6.49 3.98
N GLU A 207 -11.95 -5.78 5.09
CA GLU A 207 -12.48 -4.44 5.29
C GLU A 207 -11.51 -3.53 6.01
N HIS A 208 -11.58 -2.24 5.70
CA HIS A 208 -10.88 -1.18 6.41
C HIS A 208 -11.56 0.16 6.13
N GLY A 209 -12.11 0.80 7.16
CA GLY A 209 -12.89 2.02 7.00
C GLY A 209 -14.12 1.80 6.10
N ASP A 210 -14.18 2.53 5.01
CA ASP A 210 -15.22 2.44 3.98
C ASP A 210 -14.91 1.45 2.85
N LYS A 211 -13.72 0.85 2.85
CA LYS A 211 -13.25 -0.07 1.81
C LYS A 211 -13.61 -1.51 2.17
N ARG A 212 -14.24 -2.20 1.23
CA ARG A 212 -14.62 -3.61 1.37
C ARG A 212 -14.24 -4.38 0.11
N MET A 213 -13.62 -5.55 0.33
CA MET A 213 -13.20 -6.43 -0.76
C MET A 213 -13.49 -7.89 -0.41
N LEU A 214 -14.11 -8.59 -1.34
CA LEU A 214 -14.34 -10.04 -1.29
C LEU A 214 -13.57 -10.69 -2.43
N VAL A 215 -12.83 -11.74 -2.14
CA VAL A 215 -12.11 -12.54 -3.13
C VAL A 215 -12.65 -13.95 -3.08
N VAL A 216 -13.24 -14.40 -4.17
CA VAL A 216 -13.87 -15.71 -4.31
C VAL A 216 -12.95 -16.64 -5.10
N TYR A 217 -12.58 -17.77 -4.49
CA TYR A 217 -11.68 -18.76 -5.08
C TYR A 217 -12.42 -19.95 -5.68
N ASN A 218 -13.67 -20.16 -5.29
CA ASN A 218 -14.54 -21.17 -5.85
C ASN A 218 -15.83 -20.53 -6.38
N GLU A 219 -15.97 -20.47 -7.70
CA GLU A 219 -17.10 -19.84 -8.37
C GLU A 219 -18.47 -20.47 -8.00
N GLN A 220 -18.50 -21.74 -7.56
CA GLN A 220 -19.73 -22.42 -7.14
C GLN A 220 -20.33 -21.85 -5.84
N ALA A 221 -19.54 -21.10 -5.06
CA ALA A 221 -20.00 -20.44 -3.85
C ALA A 221 -20.77 -19.13 -4.12
N ILE A 222 -20.71 -18.58 -5.33
CA ILE A 222 -21.27 -17.26 -5.68
C ILE A 222 -22.76 -17.13 -5.31
N PRO A 223 -23.65 -18.06 -5.63
CA PRO A 223 -25.06 -17.93 -5.28
C PRO A 223 -25.31 -17.85 -3.77
N PHE A 224 -24.49 -18.52 -2.98
CA PHE A 224 -24.59 -18.48 -1.50
C PHE A 224 -24.01 -17.17 -0.95
N ILE A 225 -22.91 -16.68 -1.51
CA ILE A 225 -22.30 -15.39 -1.19
C ILE A 225 -23.28 -14.25 -1.47
N ALA A 226 -23.95 -14.26 -2.63
CA ALA A 226 -24.96 -13.26 -2.98
C ALA A 226 -26.11 -13.21 -1.94
N LYS A 227 -26.58 -14.37 -1.46
CA LYS A 227 -27.60 -14.46 -0.39
C LYS A 227 -27.10 -13.89 0.93
N ILE A 228 -25.83 -14.13 1.29
CA ILE A 228 -25.24 -13.53 2.50
C ILE A 228 -25.21 -12.00 2.35
N ILE A 229 -24.75 -11.46 1.21
CA ILE A 229 -24.74 -10.02 0.96
C ILE A 229 -26.14 -9.43 1.07
N ALA A 230 -27.15 -10.10 0.52
CA ALA A 230 -28.55 -9.64 0.61
C ALA A 230 -29.04 -9.54 2.06
N SER A 231 -28.56 -10.43 2.95
CA SER A 231 -28.92 -10.44 4.37
C SER A 231 -28.07 -9.52 5.26
N MET A 232 -26.94 -9.02 4.76
CA MET A 232 -26.05 -8.14 5.54
C MET A 232 -26.68 -6.76 5.76
N PRO A 233 -26.55 -6.17 6.94
CA PRO A 233 -26.98 -4.80 7.18
C PRO A 233 -26.10 -3.77 6.43
N GLY A 234 -26.66 -2.59 6.18
CA GLY A 234 -25.95 -1.47 5.53
C GLY A 234 -25.99 -1.51 3.99
N GLU A 235 -25.54 -0.43 3.38
CA GLU A 235 -25.55 -0.19 1.93
C GLU A 235 -24.14 -0.13 1.32
N ASP A 236 -23.13 -0.54 2.08
CA ASP A 236 -21.75 -0.42 1.67
C ASP A 236 -21.42 -1.29 0.44
N LYS A 237 -20.67 -0.69 -0.48
CA LYS A 237 -20.26 -1.38 -1.71
C LYS A 237 -19.06 -2.28 -1.47
N ILE A 238 -19.20 -3.54 -1.89
CA ILE A 238 -18.17 -4.57 -1.80
C ILE A 238 -17.58 -4.79 -3.20
N LYS A 239 -16.27 -4.63 -3.34
CA LYS A 239 -15.53 -5.03 -4.55
C LYS A 239 -15.35 -6.53 -4.55
N VAL A 240 -15.84 -7.21 -5.58
CA VAL A 240 -15.78 -8.67 -5.68
C VAL A 240 -14.85 -9.08 -6.82
N TYR A 241 -13.85 -9.89 -6.49
CA TYR A 241 -12.96 -10.55 -7.44
C TYR A 241 -13.25 -12.04 -7.43
N VAL A 242 -13.38 -12.65 -8.62
CA VAL A 242 -13.64 -14.08 -8.74
C VAL A 242 -12.52 -14.76 -9.51
N PHE A 243 -11.93 -15.80 -8.92
CA PHE A 243 -11.00 -16.71 -9.60
C PHE A 243 -11.79 -17.82 -10.30
N ALA A 244 -12.29 -17.52 -11.48
CA ALA A 244 -13.17 -18.38 -12.25
C ALA A 244 -12.43 -19.31 -13.22
N TYR A 245 -12.99 -20.49 -13.45
CA TYR A 245 -12.54 -21.40 -14.51
C TYR A 245 -12.98 -20.92 -15.90
N GLY A 246 -14.12 -20.28 -15.99
CA GLY A 246 -14.71 -19.72 -17.20
C GLY A 246 -14.46 -18.23 -17.37
N SER A 247 -15.18 -17.65 -18.31
CA SER A 247 -15.21 -16.22 -18.62
C SER A 247 -16.57 -15.60 -18.25
N ASP A 248 -17.35 -16.24 -17.40
CA ASP A 248 -18.63 -15.75 -16.95
C ASP A 248 -18.42 -14.46 -16.13
N PRO A 249 -19.12 -13.37 -16.43
CA PRO A 249 -19.04 -12.15 -15.66
C PRO A 249 -19.76 -12.21 -14.30
N TYR A 250 -20.58 -13.26 -14.05
CA TYR A 250 -21.38 -13.46 -12.82
C TYR A 250 -22.38 -12.34 -12.49
N GLU A 251 -22.69 -11.45 -13.43
CA GLU A 251 -23.63 -10.35 -13.22
C GLU A 251 -25.02 -10.84 -12.87
N ALA A 252 -25.45 -11.97 -13.46
CA ALA A 252 -26.75 -12.57 -13.20
C ALA A 252 -26.87 -13.09 -11.76
N ASP A 253 -25.79 -13.63 -11.20
CA ASP A 253 -25.77 -14.15 -9.83
C ASP A 253 -25.85 -13.06 -8.77
N PHE A 254 -25.41 -11.85 -9.08
CA PHE A 254 -25.43 -10.70 -8.18
C PHE A 254 -26.56 -9.70 -8.48
N VAL A 255 -27.53 -10.04 -9.35
CA VAL A 255 -28.58 -9.10 -9.78
C VAL A 255 -29.39 -8.53 -8.62
N GLU A 256 -29.69 -9.34 -7.58
CA GLU A 256 -30.46 -8.90 -6.40
C GLU A 256 -29.69 -7.95 -5.49
N VAL A 257 -28.36 -7.93 -5.59
CA VAL A 257 -27.45 -7.14 -4.76
C VAL A 257 -26.54 -6.22 -5.58
N LYS A 258 -26.90 -5.94 -6.83
CA LYS A 258 -26.10 -5.16 -7.80
C LYS A 258 -25.69 -3.79 -7.28
N ASP A 259 -26.53 -3.15 -6.45
CA ASP A 259 -26.25 -1.83 -5.90
C ASP A 259 -25.20 -1.86 -4.78
N ARG A 260 -24.97 -3.05 -4.20
CA ARG A 260 -24.00 -3.31 -3.12
C ARG A 260 -22.74 -4.00 -3.58
N VAL A 261 -22.65 -4.43 -4.83
CA VAL A 261 -21.53 -5.17 -5.39
C VAL A 261 -20.92 -4.40 -6.55
N THR A 262 -19.58 -4.35 -6.59
CA THR A 262 -18.83 -3.94 -7.76
C THR A 262 -18.00 -5.13 -8.22
N LEU A 263 -18.43 -5.80 -9.28
CA LEU A 263 -17.67 -6.89 -9.89
C LEU A 263 -16.41 -6.31 -10.54
N CYS A 264 -15.26 -6.85 -10.16
CA CYS A 264 -13.96 -6.38 -10.60
C CYS A 264 -13.25 -7.48 -11.40
N ALA A 265 -12.79 -7.15 -12.59
CA ALA A 265 -11.92 -8.06 -13.34
C ALA A 265 -10.58 -8.24 -12.60
N LEU A 266 -10.06 -9.48 -12.63
CA LEU A 266 -8.70 -9.74 -12.19
C LEU A 266 -7.71 -8.96 -13.08
N PRO A 267 -6.65 -8.36 -12.51
CA PRO A 267 -5.57 -7.80 -13.32
C PRO A 267 -5.00 -8.84 -14.30
N ASP A 268 -4.68 -8.42 -15.52
CA ASP A 268 -4.22 -9.33 -16.58
C ASP A 268 -3.07 -10.23 -16.17
N ALA A 269 -2.10 -9.69 -15.42
CA ALA A 269 -0.97 -10.47 -14.93
C ALA A 269 -1.42 -11.60 -13.99
N ILE A 270 -2.36 -11.34 -13.09
CA ILE A 270 -2.94 -12.33 -12.16
C ILE A 270 -3.76 -13.34 -12.96
N TYR A 271 -4.63 -12.87 -13.84
CA TYR A 271 -5.49 -13.72 -14.65
C TYR A 271 -4.67 -14.68 -15.52
N ASN A 272 -3.65 -14.18 -16.21
CA ASN A 272 -2.79 -14.98 -17.08
C ASN A 272 -1.97 -16.01 -16.28
N ALA A 273 -1.48 -15.65 -15.10
CA ALA A 273 -0.80 -16.58 -14.20
C ALA A 273 -1.76 -17.67 -13.69
N TYR A 274 -2.97 -17.26 -13.27
CA TYR A 274 -4.00 -18.19 -12.80
C TYR A 274 -4.42 -19.21 -13.86
N LYS A 275 -4.62 -18.77 -15.10
CA LYS A 275 -4.97 -19.67 -16.21
C LYS A 275 -3.92 -20.76 -16.47
N LYS A 276 -2.65 -20.50 -16.19
CA LYS A 276 -1.57 -21.51 -16.36
C LYS A 276 -1.63 -22.62 -15.32
N VAL A 277 -2.03 -22.30 -14.09
CA VAL A 277 -2.05 -23.26 -12.97
C VAL A 277 -3.39 -23.95 -12.77
N LEU A 278 -4.41 -23.65 -13.60
CA LEU A 278 -5.73 -24.26 -13.49
C LEU A 278 -5.67 -25.77 -13.70
N PRO A 279 -6.08 -26.58 -12.73
CA PRO A 279 -6.17 -28.02 -12.90
C PRO A 279 -7.31 -28.39 -13.86
N LYS A 280 -7.16 -29.53 -14.54
CA LYS A 280 -8.18 -30.02 -15.51
C LYS A 280 -9.55 -30.31 -14.88
N ARG A 281 -9.59 -30.63 -13.57
CA ARG A 281 -10.81 -30.88 -12.83
C ARG A 281 -11.02 -29.79 -11.78
N LYS A 282 -12.23 -29.25 -11.75
CA LYS A 282 -12.63 -28.28 -10.71
C LYS A 282 -12.62 -28.96 -9.33
N PRO A 283 -12.18 -28.25 -8.27
CA PRO A 283 -12.38 -28.71 -6.90
C PRO A 283 -13.87 -28.94 -6.63
N LYS A 284 -14.21 -29.93 -5.80
CA LYS A 284 -15.55 -30.10 -5.30
C LYS A 284 -15.91 -28.95 -4.36
N PHE A 285 -17.19 -28.64 -4.27
CA PHE A 285 -17.74 -27.62 -3.39
C PHE A 285 -19.00 -28.16 -2.71
N SER A 286 -19.11 -27.91 -1.41
CA SER A 286 -20.33 -28.05 -0.63
C SER A 286 -20.69 -26.74 0.03
N SER A 287 -22.00 -26.39 0.08
CA SER A 287 -22.46 -25.17 0.73
C SER A 287 -22.05 -25.08 2.21
N ASP A 288 -21.96 -26.23 2.87
CA ASP A 288 -21.64 -26.36 4.29
C ASP A 288 -20.17 -26.00 4.58
N GLU A 289 -19.31 -26.08 3.54
CA GLU A 289 -17.89 -25.71 3.63
C GLU A 289 -17.62 -24.20 3.48
N LEU A 290 -18.64 -23.40 3.12
CA LEU A 290 -18.47 -21.97 2.84
C LEU A 290 -18.13 -21.17 4.10
N VAL A 291 -18.70 -21.56 5.23
CA VAL A 291 -18.52 -20.89 6.51
C VAL A 291 -17.84 -21.86 7.48
N GLU A 292 -16.80 -21.40 8.18
CA GLU A 292 -16.18 -22.19 9.23
C GLU A 292 -17.13 -22.22 10.45
N GLU A 293 -17.37 -23.40 11.02
CA GLU A 293 -18.04 -23.53 12.31
C GLU A 293 -17.16 -22.91 13.38
N ILE A 294 -17.67 -21.89 14.07
CA ILE A 294 -16.97 -21.29 15.23
C ILE A 294 -17.11 -22.27 16.39
N THR A 295 -16.05 -22.98 16.71
CA THR A 295 -15.95 -23.70 17.98
C THR A 295 -15.74 -22.66 19.09
N ILE A 296 -16.58 -22.67 20.10
CA ILE A 296 -16.67 -21.70 21.21
C ILE A 296 -15.33 -21.56 22.01
N GLU A 297 -14.36 -22.45 21.77
CA GLU A 297 -13.03 -22.41 22.41
C GLU A 297 -12.09 -21.33 21.83
N GLU A 298 -12.34 -20.79 20.62
CA GLU A 298 -11.47 -19.76 19.99
C GLU A 298 -11.85 -18.32 20.37
N GLU A 299 -13.05 -18.08 20.94
CA GLU A 299 -13.49 -16.73 21.34
C GLU A 299 -12.79 -16.20 22.63
N ALA A 300 -12.09 -17.06 23.36
CA ALA A 300 -11.45 -16.67 24.64
C ALA A 300 -10.05 -16.02 24.49
N GLU A 301 -9.43 -16.05 23.30
CA GLU A 301 -8.07 -15.53 23.09
C GLU A 301 -7.93 -14.30 22.21
N THR A 302 -8.99 -13.74 21.65
CA THR A 302 -8.89 -12.49 20.87
C THR A 302 -9.32 -11.29 21.67
N ALA A 303 -8.46 -10.85 22.61
CA ALA A 303 -8.50 -9.51 23.11
C ALA A 303 -8.09 -8.50 22.00
N PRO A 304 -8.75 -7.32 21.89
CA PRO A 304 -8.45 -6.36 20.83
C PRO A 304 -7.09 -5.71 21.11
N GLY A 305 -6.10 -6.02 20.29
CA GLY A 305 -4.77 -5.40 20.41
C GLY A 305 -3.61 -6.18 19.81
N GLY A 306 -3.85 -7.16 18.96
CA GLY A 306 -2.77 -7.93 18.33
C GLY A 306 -2.17 -7.23 17.13
N THR A 307 -1.08 -6.49 17.32
CA THR A 307 -0.06 -6.32 16.29
C THR A 307 0.40 -7.71 15.86
N LEU A 308 0.35 -8.01 14.57
CA LEU A 308 0.94 -9.23 14.00
C LEU A 308 2.44 -9.23 14.33
N ASP A 309 2.83 -10.04 15.29
CA ASP A 309 4.21 -10.25 15.68
C ASP A 309 4.87 -11.19 14.66
N PHE A 310 5.66 -10.63 13.73
CA PHE A 310 6.35 -11.36 12.67
C PHE A 310 7.65 -12.06 13.14
N ASN A 311 7.86 -12.16 14.46
CA ASN A 311 9.12 -12.67 15.02
C ASN A 311 9.18 -14.19 15.32
N ASN A 312 8.16 -14.97 15.05
CA ASN A 312 8.21 -16.41 15.28
C ASN A 312 8.39 -17.20 13.98
N GLY A 313 9.62 -17.57 13.66
CA GLY A 313 9.87 -18.60 12.64
C GLY A 313 11.23 -18.64 11.98
N TYR A 314 12.31 -18.29 12.65
CA TYR A 314 13.66 -18.67 12.18
C TYR A 314 14.46 -19.32 13.29
N GLU A 315 14.30 -20.63 13.47
CA GLU A 315 15.36 -21.45 14.06
C GLU A 315 16.56 -21.47 13.10
N GLN A 316 17.66 -20.87 13.54
CA GLN A 316 18.98 -21.09 12.94
C GLN A 316 19.33 -22.57 13.11
N LYS A 317 19.25 -23.36 12.06
CA LYS A 317 20.00 -24.60 12.00
C LYS A 317 21.45 -24.24 11.73
N GLY A 318 22.23 -24.21 12.82
CA GLY A 318 23.66 -24.31 12.75
C GLY A 318 24.04 -25.63 12.09
N GLY A 319 24.76 -25.55 10.98
CA GLY A 319 25.42 -26.67 10.33
C GLY A 319 26.91 -26.51 10.56
N ASP A 320 27.46 -27.35 11.43
CA ASP A 320 28.89 -27.62 11.47
C ASP A 320 29.36 -28.20 10.12
N GLN A 321 30.33 -27.64 9.56
CA GLN A 321 31.61 -28.06 8.98
C GLN A 321 32.10 -27.09 7.92
#